data_c028e0a15d471f7b2c506238dc7446d4
#
_entry.id   c028e0a15d471f7b2c506238dc7446d4
#
_cell.length_a   1.000
_cell.length_b   1.000
_cell.length_c   1.000
_cell.angle_alpha   90.00
_cell.angle_beta   90.00
_cell.angle_gamma   90.00
#
_symmetry.space_group_name_H-M   'P 1'
#
loop_
_entity.id
_entity.type
_entity.pdbx_description
1 polymer ?
#
loop_
_entity_poly.entity_id
_entity_poly.type
_entity_poly.pdbx_seq_one_letter_code
_entity_poly.pdbx_strand_id
1 'polypeptide(L)'
;SADRLEYTLGNAHLVFHCPEAELRAICGDLFVGKNEENIDELCFAHAEIADIFTRLSLRQSEWFVSDDDRFSMQALADLLREAQQRGVLTLDDLYLDEPHVIGLLLSDPVIAARWQDYRRITGTQSGTQKPKNTYAVKIAAKKRSIDPLVQTSDGLRRFTSVSADYAAKLAAFRADDFDRWVWAKYE
;
A
#
# COMPACT_ATOMS: atom_id res chain seq x y z
N SER A 1 -14.00 2.78 -7.06
CA SER A 1 -14.51 4.11 -6.75
C SER A 1 -13.49 5.20 -7.13
N ALA A 2 -13.93 6.46 -7.25
CA ALA A 2 -13.10 7.61 -7.64
C ALA A 2 -11.85 7.78 -6.76
N ASP A 3 -11.98 7.58 -5.46
CA ASP A 3 -10.89 7.58 -4.48
C ASP A 3 -9.73 6.64 -4.88
N ARG A 4 -10.05 5.41 -5.27
CA ARG A 4 -9.03 4.46 -5.72
C ARG A 4 -8.34 4.86 -7.01
N LEU A 5 -9.09 5.45 -7.94
CA LEU A 5 -8.55 5.96 -9.18
C LEU A 5 -7.53 7.06 -8.90
N GLU A 6 -7.88 8.03 -8.07
CA GLU A 6 -7.01 9.14 -7.69
C GLU A 6 -5.70 8.65 -7.06
N TYR A 7 -5.77 7.80 -6.04
CA TYR A 7 -4.57 7.25 -5.39
C TYR A 7 -3.71 6.44 -6.36
N THR A 8 -4.33 5.64 -7.23
CA THR A 8 -3.58 4.83 -8.19
C THR A 8 -2.84 5.74 -9.17
N LEU A 9 -3.49 6.74 -9.73
CA LEU A 9 -2.87 7.66 -10.69
C LEU A 9 -1.81 8.55 -10.04
N GLY A 10 -2.08 9.07 -8.83
CA GLY A 10 -1.11 9.88 -8.08
C GLY A 10 0.17 9.11 -7.79
N ASN A 11 0.07 7.90 -7.24
CA ASN A 11 1.24 7.07 -6.96
C ASN A 11 1.90 6.55 -8.24
N ALA A 12 1.14 6.25 -9.29
CA ALA A 12 1.70 5.89 -10.58
C ALA A 12 2.61 7.00 -11.12
N HIS A 13 2.21 8.26 -10.98
CA HIS A 13 3.02 9.41 -11.40
C HIS A 13 4.22 9.64 -10.47
N LEU A 14 3.98 9.79 -9.17
CA LEU A 14 4.98 10.27 -8.22
C LEU A 14 5.98 9.19 -7.81
N VAL A 15 5.55 7.93 -7.71
CA VAL A 15 6.34 6.83 -7.16
C VAL A 15 6.81 5.87 -8.24
N PHE A 16 5.93 5.54 -9.18
CA PHE A 16 6.23 4.54 -10.21
C PHE A 16 6.73 5.16 -11.53
N HIS A 17 6.75 6.50 -11.60
CA HIS A 17 7.23 7.27 -12.77
C HIS A 17 6.51 6.88 -14.07
N CYS A 18 5.20 6.57 -13.96
CA CYS A 18 4.37 6.27 -15.11
C CYS A 18 4.29 7.49 -16.04
N PRO A 19 4.44 7.33 -17.35
CA PRO A 19 4.35 8.43 -18.30
C PRO A 19 3.00 9.14 -18.24
N GLU A 20 3.00 10.46 -18.28
CA GLU A 20 1.77 11.27 -18.23
C GLU A 20 0.77 10.90 -19.34
N ALA A 21 1.28 10.51 -20.52
CA ALA A 21 0.44 10.06 -21.62
C ALA A 21 -0.40 8.83 -21.27
N GLU A 22 0.16 7.87 -20.53
CA GLU A 22 -0.58 6.69 -20.05
C GLU A 22 -1.64 7.09 -19.02
N LEU A 23 -1.32 8.00 -18.10
CA LEU A 23 -2.27 8.50 -17.10
C LEU A 23 -3.43 9.23 -17.76
N ARG A 24 -3.16 10.04 -18.79
CA ARG A 24 -4.19 10.70 -19.59
C ARG A 24 -5.05 9.70 -20.37
N ALA A 25 -4.44 8.66 -20.93
CA ALA A 25 -5.17 7.59 -21.62
C ALA A 25 -6.12 6.86 -20.66
N ILE A 26 -5.68 6.54 -19.44
CA ILE A 26 -6.52 5.93 -18.40
C ILE A 26 -7.75 6.83 -18.11
N CYS A 27 -7.52 8.14 -17.85
CA CYS A 27 -8.62 9.07 -17.57
C CYS A 27 -9.58 9.23 -18.73
N GLY A 28 -9.08 9.28 -19.97
CA GLY A 28 -9.88 9.48 -21.18
C GLY A 28 -10.68 8.26 -21.60
N ASP A 29 -10.33 7.07 -21.09
CA ASP A 29 -10.98 5.80 -21.43
C ASP A 29 -12.17 5.46 -20.53
N LEU A 30 -12.32 6.20 -19.42
CA LEU A 30 -13.35 5.92 -18.42
C LEU A 30 -14.73 6.38 -18.87
N PHE A 31 -15.72 5.56 -18.58
CA PHE A 31 -17.13 5.92 -18.68
C PHE A 31 -17.93 5.30 -17.51
N VAL A 32 -19.18 5.72 -17.35
CA VAL A 32 -20.09 5.17 -16.33
C VAL A 32 -20.95 4.09 -16.99
N GLY A 33 -20.89 2.89 -16.42
CA GLY A 33 -21.71 1.76 -16.80
C GLY A 33 -22.44 1.15 -15.62
N LYS A 34 -23.31 0.17 -15.87
CA LYS A 34 -24.00 -0.59 -14.82
C LYS A 34 -23.27 -1.88 -14.54
N ASN A 35 -23.01 -2.14 -13.23
CA ASN A 35 -22.46 -3.42 -12.79
C ASN A 35 -23.56 -4.50 -12.68
N GLU A 36 -23.18 -5.68 -12.19
CA GLU A 36 -24.05 -6.85 -12.04
C GLU A 36 -25.25 -6.61 -11.12
N GLU A 37 -25.14 -5.63 -10.22
CA GLU A 37 -26.20 -5.22 -9.29
C GLU A 37 -27.01 -4.01 -9.79
N ASN A 38 -26.83 -3.63 -11.07
CA ASN A 38 -27.45 -2.44 -11.68
C ASN A 38 -27.05 -1.11 -11.01
N ILE A 39 -25.87 -1.06 -10.39
CA ILE A 39 -25.29 0.14 -9.74
C ILE A 39 -24.32 0.80 -10.72
N ASP A 40 -24.28 2.13 -10.73
CA ASP A 40 -23.34 2.91 -11.51
C ASP A 40 -21.89 2.66 -11.03
N GLU A 41 -21.03 2.27 -11.96
CA GLU A 41 -19.62 1.99 -11.72
C GLU A 41 -18.76 2.58 -12.84
N LEU A 42 -17.52 3.01 -12.52
CA LEU A 42 -16.56 3.43 -13.53
C LEU A 42 -16.04 2.21 -14.29
N CYS A 43 -16.13 2.27 -15.61
CA CYS A 43 -15.78 1.22 -16.55
C CYS A 43 -14.71 1.71 -17.52
N PHE A 44 -13.97 0.78 -18.11
CA PHE A 44 -13.04 1.05 -19.20
C PHE A 44 -13.66 0.70 -20.56
N ALA A 45 -13.45 1.58 -21.53
CA ALA A 45 -13.89 1.33 -22.91
C ALA A 45 -13.01 0.30 -23.62
N HIS A 46 -11.70 0.26 -23.29
CA HIS A 46 -10.72 -0.59 -23.95
C HIS A 46 -9.96 -1.48 -22.96
N ALA A 47 -9.82 -2.76 -23.30
CA ALA A 47 -9.18 -3.76 -22.45
C ALA A 47 -7.69 -3.48 -22.23
N GLU A 48 -6.98 -2.95 -23.21
CA GLU A 48 -5.57 -2.56 -23.13
C GLU A 48 -5.34 -1.42 -22.12
N ILE A 49 -6.26 -0.48 -22.01
CA ILE A 49 -6.17 0.60 -21.03
C ILE A 49 -6.52 0.09 -19.61
N ALA A 50 -7.54 -0.78 -19.51
CA ALA A 50 -7.84 -1.47 -18.26
C ALA A 50 -6.63 -2.30 -17.76
N ASP A 51 -5.85 -2.92 -18.67
CA ASP A 51 -4.64 -3.66 -18.33
C ASP A 51 -3.56 -2.76 -17.72
N ILE A 52 -3.31 -1.59 -18.31
CA ILE A 52 -2.37 -0.60 -17.74
C ILE A 52 -2.80 -0.21 -16.33
N PHE A 53 -4.05 0.20 -16.17
CA PHE A 53 -4.57 0.64 -14.86
C PHE A 53 -4.55 -0.46 -13.81
N THR A 54 -4.96 -1.68 -14.15
CA THR A 54 -4.99 -2.80 -13.20
C THR A 54 -3.62 -3.24 -12.75
N ARG A 55 -2.61 -3.21 -13.64
CA ARG A 55 -1.20 -3.46 -13.28
C ARG A 55 -0.66 -2.39 -12.32
N LEU A 56 -0.93 -1.12 -12.57
CA LEU A 56 -0.54 -0.03 -11.67
C LEU A 56 -1.21 -0.17 -10.30
N SER A 57 -2.50 -0.46 -10.28
CA SER A 57 -3.27 -0.65 -9.04
C SER A 57 -2.81 -1.87 -8.25
N LEU A 58 -2.49 -2.98 -8.91
CA LEU A 58 -1.97 -4.17 -8.24
C LEU A 58 -0.58 -3.92 -7.65
N ARG A 59 0.34 -3.32 -8.44
CA ARG A 59 1.68 -2.92 -7.98
C ARG A 59 1.60 -2.01 -6.75
N GLN A 60 0.69 -1.03 -6.75
CA GLN A 60 0.46 -0.18 -5.58
C GLN A 60 -0.05 -0.97 -4.38
N SER A 61 -0.98 -1.90 -4.61
CA SER A 61 -1.54 -2.74 -3.56
C SER A 61 -0.48 -3.65 -2.93
N GLU A 62 0.41 -4.23 -3.74
CA GLU A 62 1.56 -5.02 -3.29
C GLU A 62 2.54 -4.16 -2.47
N TRP A 63 2.80 -2.93 -2.90
CA TRP A 63 3.67 -2.00 -2.18
C TRP A 63 3.12 -1.66 -0.80
N PHE A 64 1.82 -1.34 -0.69
CA PHE A 64 1.17 -1.00 0.58
C PHE A 64 1.02 -2.16 1.57
N VAL A 65 1.28 -3.39 1.15
CA VAL A 65 1.29 -4.56 2.04
C VAL A 65 2.64 -5.27 2.04
N SER A 66 3.66 -4.65 1.49
CA SER A 66 5.03 -5.19 1.47
C SER A 66 5.56 -5.43 2.89
N ASP A 67 6.58 -6.27 3.02
CA ASP A 67 7.24 -6.50 4.31
C ASP A 67 7.84 -5.20 4.85
N ASP A 68 8.40 -4.34 3.99
CA ASP A 68 8.97 -3.04 4.36
C ASP A 68 7.89 -2.10 4.93
N ASP A 69 6.73 -1.98 4.26
CA ASP A 69 5.65 -1.12 4.71
C ASP A 69 5.07 -1.61 6.04
N ARG A 70 4.71 -2.90 6.13
CA ARG A 70 4.13 -3.49 7.35
C ARG A 70 5.07 -3.37 8.55
N PHE A 71 6.35 -3.61 8.33
CA PHE A 71 7.36 -3.48 9.39
C PHE A 71 7.52 -2.03 9.83
N SER A 72 7.72 -1.10 8.89
CA SER A 72 7.96 0.31 9.18
C SER A 72 6.79 0.95 9.91
N MET A 73 5.56 0.67 9.46
CA MET A 73 4.36 1.18 10.11
C MET A 73 4.22 0.67 11.56
N GLN A 74 4.48 -0.63 11.78
CA GLN A 74 4.39 -1.19 13.14
C GLN A 74 5.53 -0.71 14.03
N ALA A 75 6.76 -0.67 13.52
CA ALA A 75 7.91 -0.21 14.29
C ALA A 75 7.76 1.24 14.73
N LEU A 76 7.27 2.10 13.83
CA LEU A 76 6.94 3.49 14.16
C LEU A 76 5.81 3.58 15.18
N ALA A 77 4.73 2.82 15.00
CA ALA A 77 3.62 2.82 15.94
C ALA A 77 4.04 2.36 17.35
N ASP A 78 4.91 1.35 17.45
CA ASP A 78 5.40 0.86 18.75
C ASP A 78 6.36 1.89 19.39
N LEU A 79 7.18 2.57 18.61
CA LEU A 79 8.03 3.66 19.09
C LEU A 79 7.20 4.83 19.65
N LEU A 80 6.17 5.25 18.93
CA LEU A 80 5.27 6.34 19.37
C LEU A 80 4.50 5.95 20.63
N ARG A 81 4.01 4.70 20.73
CA ARG A 81 3.35 4.19 21.94
C ARG A 81 4.29 4.19 23.16
N GLU A 82 5.55 3.77 22.97
CA GLU A 82 6.53 3.81 24.05
C GLU A 82 6.84 5.25 24.47
N ALA A 83 7.02 6.16 23.51
CA ALA A 83 7.21 7.58 23.80
C ALA A 83 6.02 8.17 24.60
N GLN A 84 4.79 7.78 24.25
CA GLN A 84 3.59 8.18 24.99
C GLN A 84 3.58 7.59 26.41
N GLN A 85 3.87 6.29 26.58
CA GLN A 85 3.94 5.62 27.89
C GLN A 85 4.98 6.24 28.81
N ARG A 86 6.05 6.78 28.25
CA ARG A 86 7.12 7.48 28.96
C ARG A 86 6.79 8.96 29.24
N GLY A 87 5.65 9.46 28.73
CA GLY A 87 5.27 10.87 28.85
C GLY A 87 6.11 11.83 28.00
N VAL A 88 6.79 11.30 26.96
CA VAL A 88 7.59 12.12 26.02
C VAL A 88 6.70 12.84 25.02
N LEU A 89 5.58 12.23 24.64
CA LEU A 89 4.55 12.85 23.80
C LEU A 89 3.13 12.46 24.26
N THR A 90 2.17 13.25 23.86
CA THR A 90 0.74 13.03 24.07
C THR A 90 0.03 12.70 22.76
N LEU A 91 -1.24 12.32 22.80
CA LEU A 91 -2.04 12.17 21.59
C LEU A 91 -2.23 13.50 20.85
N ASP A 92 -2.31 14.62 21.57
CA ASP A 92 -2.50 15.93 20.96
C ASP A 92 -1.26 16.35 20.14
N ASP A 93 -0.07 15.94 20.56
CA ASP A 93 1.16 16.22 19.81
C ASP A 93 1.17 15.54 18.43
N LEU A 94 0.46 14.43 18.26
CA LEU A 94 0.35 13.72 16.97
C LEU A 94 -0.53 14.43 15.92
N TYR A 95 -1.24 15.49 16.32
CA TYR A 95 -1.97 16.38 15.41
C TYR A 95 -1.13 17.60 14.96
N LEU A 96 0.08 17.74 15.49
CA LEU A 96 1.03 18.76 15.09
C LEU A 96 1.90 18.28 13.91
N ASP A 97 2.80 19.14 13.46
CA ASP A 97 3.66 18.80 12.32
C ASP A 97 4.78 17.79 12.69
N GLU A 98 5.32 17.14 11.67
CA GLU A 98 6.38 16.14 11.82
C GLU A 98 7.62 16.67 12.55
N PRO A 99 8.15 17.88 12.27
CA PRO A 99 9.28 18.45 13.00
C PRO A 99 9.04 18.57 14.51
N HIS A 100 7.83 18.94 14.93
CA HIS A 100 7.47 19.02 16.34
C HIS A 100 7.53 17.64 17.01
N VAL A 101 6.90 16.63 16.41
CA VAL A 101 6.92 15.26 16.95
C VAL A 101 8.34 14.70 17.02
N ILE A 102 9.15 14.91 15.98
CA ILE A 102 10.56 14.50 15.99
C ILE A 102 11.34 15.20 17.11
N GLY A 103 11.09 16.50 17.33
CA GLY A 103 11.70 17.25 18.42
C GLY A 103 11.42 16.63 19.79
N LEU A 104 10.17 16.21 20.03
CA LEU A 104 9.79 15.51 21.26
C LEU A 104 10.47 14.15 21.38
N LEU A 105 10.50 13.34 20.32
CA LEU A 105 11.19 12.05 20.34
C LEU A 105 12.68 12.18 20.65
N LEU A 106 13.32 13.23 20.18
CA LEU A 106 14.74 13.52 20.42
C LEU A 106 15.02 14.07 21.83
N SER A 107 14.01 14.52 22.58
CA SER A 107 14.16 15.06 23.94
C SER A 107 14.42 14.01 25.02
N ASP A 108 14.03 12.75 24.80
CA ASP A 108 14.29 11.63 25.71
C ASP A 108 15.41 10.75 25.13
N PRO A 109 16.51 10.49 25.85
CA PRO A 109 17.67 9.74 25.32
C PRO A 109 17.33 8.32 24.85
N VAL A 110 16.39 7.64 25.51
CA VAL A 110 15.99 6.26 25.15
C VAL A 110 15.19 6.24 23.85
N ILE A 111 14.21 7.17 23.73
CA ILE A 111 13.39 7.30 22.53
C ILE A 111 14.23 7.82 21.37
N ALA A 112 15.12 8.77 21.61
CA ALA A 112 16.03 9.30 20.60
C ALA A 112 16.93 8.19 19.99
N ALA A 113 17.49 7.31 20.83
CA ALA A 113 18.28 6.18 20.34
C ALA A 113 17.45 5.24 19.45
N ARG A 114 16.21 4.91 19.85
CA ARG A 114 15.31 4.06 19.05
C ARG A 114 14.84 4.73 17.76
N TRP A 115 14.61 6.05 17.79
CA TRP A 115 14.30 6.82 16.60
C TRP A 115 15.46 6.82 15.61
N GLN A 116 16.68 6.98 16.09
CA GLN A 116 17.87 6.90 15.24
C GLN A 116 18.06 5.51 14.64
N ASP A 117 17.82 4.45 15.41
CA ASP A 117 17.86 3.08 14.90
C ASP A 117 16.79 2.86 13.81
N TYR A 118 15.56 3.33 14.03
CA TYR A 118 14.50 3.30 13.03
C TYR A 118 14.91 4.01 11.73
N ARG A 119 15.55 5.17 11.83
CA ARG A 119 16.02 5.95 10.68
C ARG A 119 17.15 5.30 9.87
N ARG A 120 17.85 4.34 10.44
CA ARG A 120 18.95 3.59 9.78
C ARG A 120 18.49 2.32 9.08
N ILE A 121 17.20 2.01 9.13
CA ILE A 121 16.64 0.85 8.44
C ILE A 121 16.74 1.07 6.92
N THR A 122 17.39 0.12 6.23
CA THR A 122 17.58 0.16 4.77
C THR A 122 16.66 -0.80 4.03
N GLY A 123 15.91 -1.62 4.75
CA GLY A 123 14.96 -2.59 4.23
C GLY A 123 14.63 -3.62 5.29
N THR A 124 13.97 -4.69 4.86
CA THR A 124 13.58 -5.78 5.77
C THR A 124 14.08 -7.14 5.30
N GLN A 125 14.04 -8.09 6.23
CA GLN A 125 14.18 -9.51 6.02
C GLN A 125 12.95 -10.22 6.59
N SER A 126 12.62 -11.38 6.05
CA SER A 126 11.48 -12.15 6.56
C SER A 126 11.79 -13.64 6.67
N GLY A 127 11.02 -14.34 7.52
CA GLY A 127 11.16 -15.78 7.72
C GLY A 127 10.05 -16.37 8.57
N THR A 128 9.95 -17.70 8.57
CA THR A 128 8.91 -18.44 9.31
C THR A 128 9.14 -18.45 10.83
N GLN A 129 10.38 -18.22 11.28
CA GLN A 129 10.74 -18.20 12.70
C GLN A 129 11.16 -16.79 13.12
N LYS A 130 10.76 -16.42 14.35
CA LYS A 130 11.18 -15.16 14.95
C LYS A 130 12.69 -15.21 15.27
N PRO A 131 13.50 -14.26 14.78
CA PRO A 131 14.91 -14.22 15.12
C PRO A 131 15.11 -13.92 16.62
N LYS A 132 16.14 -14.51 17.23
CA LYS A 132 16.47 -14.29 18.63
C LYS A 132 17.03 -12.88 18.84
N ASN A 133 16.64 -12.24 19.95
CA ASN A 133 17.14 -10.92 20.36
C ASN A 133 17.00 -9.81 19.32
N THR A 134 16.00 -9.93 18.41
CA THR A 134 15.72 -8.96 17.36
C THR A 134 14.27 -8.51 17.46
N TYR A 135 14.03 -7.20 17.32
CA TYR A 135 12.67 -6.71 17.14
C TYR A 135 12.15 -7.22 15.81
N ALA A 136 11.07 -7.95 15.85
CA ALA A 136 10.43 -8.53 14.68
C ALA A 136 8.91 -8.51 14.83
N VAL A 137 8.22 -8.25 13.76
CA VAL A 137 6.76 -8.16 13.70
C VAL A 137 6.17 -9.27 12.84
N LYS A 138 4.93 -9.67 13.14
CA LYS A 138 4.15 -10.61 12.33
C LYS A 138 2.75 -10.04 12.22
N ILE A 139 2.45 -9.38 11.10
CA ILE A 139 1.24 -8.58 10.92
C ILE A 139 0.59 -8.92 9.59
N ALA A 140 -0.68 -9.28 9.65
CA ALA A 140 -1.52 -9.38 8.46
C ALA A 140 -1.98 -7.97 8.04
N ALA A 141 -1.82 -7.64 6.77
CA ALA A 141 -2.32 -6.41 6.20
C ALA A 141 -3.69 -6.61 5.54
N LYS A 142 -4.51 -5.56 5.54
CA LYS A 142 -5.77 -5.56 4.79
C LYS A 142 -5.47 -5.35 3.31
N LYS A 143 -5.51 -6.44 2.55
CA LYS A 143 -5.38 -6.37 1.10
C LYS A 143 -6.55 -5.63 0.46
N ARG A 144 -6.22 -4.78 -0.48
CA ARG A 144 -7.18 -4.05 -1.28
C ARG A 144 -6.85 -4.27 -2.75
N SER A 145 -7.83 -4.65 -3.53
CA SER A 145 -7.67 -4.90 -4.96
C SER A 145 -8.90 -4.44 -5.72
N ILE A 146 -8.75 -4.24 -7.00
CA ILE A 146 -9.83 -3.88 -7.91
C ILE A 146 -9.97 -4.95 -8.98
N ASP A 147 -11.15 -5.03 -9.55
CA ASP A 147 -11.47 -5.80 -10.74
C ASP A 147 -12.48 -4.98 -11.55
N PRO A 148 -12.00 -4.00 -12.35
CA PRO A 148 -12.88 -3.07 -13.02
C PRO A 148 -13.69 -3.75 -14.11
N LEU A 149 -14.81 -3.12 -14.47
CA LEU A 149 -15.56 -3.48 -15.66
C LEU A 149 -14.87 -2.92 -16.92
N VAL A 150 -14.87 -3.71 -17.97
CA VAL A 150 -14.38 -3.32 -19.30
C VAL A 150 -15.41 -3.67 -20.36
N GLN A 151 -15.55 -2.81 -21.39
CA GLN A 151 -16.41 -3.04 -22.53
C GLN A 151 -15.84 -4.15 -23.41
N THR A 152 -16.66 -5.12 -23.74
CA THR A 152 -16.37 -6.22 -24.69
C THR A 152 -17.45 -6.28 -25.77
N SER A 153 -17.28 -7.15 -26.77
CA SER A 153 -18.33 -7.44 -27.77
C SER A 153 -19.63 -7.94 -27.14
N ASP A 154 -19.53 -8.60 -25.97
CA ASP A 154 -20.66 -9.23 -25.26
C ASP A 154 -21.19 -8.34 -24.11
N GLY A 155 -20.82 -7.08 -24.08
CA GLY A 155 -21.16 -6.14 -23.02
C GLY A 155 -20.08 -5.96 -21.97
N LEU A 156 -20.43 -5.38 -20.81
CA LEU A 156 -19.51 -5.16 -19.70
C LEU A 156 -19.12 -6.46 -19.02
N ARG A 157 -17.82 -6.66 -18.79
CA ARG A 157 -17.24 -7.83 -18.13
C ARG A 157 -16.19 -7.41 -17.12
N ARG A 158 -16.05 -8.14 -16.01
CA ARG A 158 -14.94 -7.96 -15.08
C ARG A 158 -13.62 -8.26 -15.78
N PHE A 159 -12.61 -7.43 -15.54
CA PHE A 159 -11.33 -7.54 -16.23
C PHE A 159 -10.64 -8.89 -15.98
N THR A 160 -10.83 -9.52 -14.82
CA THR A 160 -10.35 -10.88 -14.56
C THR A 160 -10.94 -11.94 -15.48
N SER A 161 -12.12 -11.72 -16.04
CA SER A 161 -12.71 -12.63 -17.04
C SER A 161 -12.18 -12.39 -18.46
N VAL A 162 -11.54 -11.25 -18.70
CA VAL A 162 -10.95 -10.86 -19.99
C VAL A 162 -9.45 -11.14 -20.03
N SER A 163 -8.75 -10.97 -18.89
CA SER A 163 -7.31 -11.16 -18.76
C SER A 163 -6.98 -12.29 -17.79
N ALA A 164 -6.61 -13.45 -18.32
CA ALA A 164 -6.17 -14.58 -17.50
C ALA A 164 -4.88 -14.28 -16.71
N ASP A 165 -3.97 -13.47 -17.28
CA ASP A 165 -2.74 -13.04 -16.59
C ASP A 165 -3.07 -12.19 -15.35
N TYR A 166 -3.94 -11.19 -15.51
CA TYR A 166 -4.37 -10.37 -14.37
C TYR A 166 -5.12 -11.20 -13.32
N ALA A 167 -6.00 -12.12 -13.75
CA ALA A 167 -6.73 -13.00 -12.84
C ALA A 167 -5.76 -13.84 -11.99
N ALA A 168 -4.72 -14.43 -12.60
CA ALA A 168 -3.72 -15.21 -11.90
C ALA A 168 -2.91 -14.38 -10.89
N LYS A 169 -2.45 -13.18 -11.29
CA LYS A 169 -1.71 -12.26 -10.42
C LYS A 169 -2.56 -11.79 -9.24
N LEU A 170 -3.81 -11.43 -9.50
CA LEU A 170 -4.74 -11.01 -8.46
C LEU A 170 -5.06 -12.15 -7.47
N ALA A 171 -5.22 -13.38 -7.96
CA ALA A 171 -5.43 -14.55 -7.12
C ALA A 171 -4.21 -14.82 -6.23
N ALA A 172 -3.00 -14.76 -6.78
CA ALA A 172 -1.75 -14.91 -6.04
C ALA A 172 -1.61 -13.84 -4.94
N PHE A 173 -1.85 -12.57 -5.28
CA PHE A 173 -1.86 -11.47 -4.31
C PHE A 173 -2.87 -11.71 -3.18
N ARG A 174 -4.06 -12.19 -3.50
CA ARG A 174 -5.10 -12.48 -2.49
C ARG A 174 -4.77 -13.68 -1.62
N ALA A 175 -4.00 -14.64 -2.12
CA ALA A 175 -3.63 -15.86 -1.40
C ALA A 175 -2.54 -15.66 -0.35
N ASP A 176 -1.69 -14.63 -0.44
CA ASP A 176 -0.65 -14.36 0.58
C ASP A 176 -1.31 -14.08 1.93
N ASP A 177 -1.03 -14.89 2.93
CA ASP A 177 -1.56 -14.79 4.31
C ASP A 177 -0.69 -13.95 5.24
N PHE A 178 0.49 -13.52 4.78
CA PHE A 178 1.50 -12.80 5.56
C PHE A 178 2.00 -13.58 6.79
N ASP A 179 1.89 -14.90 6.80
CA ASP A 179 2.29 -15.75 7.91
C ASP A 179 3.82 -15.88 8.04
N ARG A 180 4.49 -14.73 8.17
CA ARG A 180 5.94 -14.62 8.32
C ARG A 180 6.32 -13.51 9.30
N TRP A 181 7.43 -13.72 10.00
CA TRP A 181 8.09 -12.69 10.79
C TRP A 181 8.89 -11.77 9.89
N VAL A 182 8.86 -10.47 10.19
CA VAL A 182 9.59 -9.44 9.46
C VAL A 182 10.43 -8.65 10.45
N TRP A 183 11.70 -8.37 10.11
CA TRP A 183 12.62 -7.60 10.92
C TRP A 183 13.51 -6.70 10.07
N ALA A 184 14.08 -5.67 10.71
CA ALA A 184 14.91 -4.69 10.02
C ALA A 184 16.21 -5.29 9.47
N LYS A 185 16.61 -4.77 8.30
CA LYS A 185 17.96 -4.85 7.76
C LYS A 185 18.63 -3.50 7.95
N TYR A 186 19.87 -3.52 8.43
CA TYR A 186 20.74 -2.37 8.58
C TYR A 186 21.96 -2.54 7.66
N GLU A 187 22.56 -1.43 7.25
CA GLU A 187 23.87 -1.44 6.59
C GLU A 187 24.99 -1.74 7.59
#